data_66f5d8b25ed0f88927059636ac1a5a86
#
_entry.id   66f5d8b25ed0f88927059636ac1a5a86
#
_cell.length_a   1.000
_cell.length_b   1.000
_cell.length_c   1.000
_cell.angle_alpha   90.00
_cell.angle_beta   90.00
_cell.angle_gamma   90.00
#
_symmetry.space_group_name_H-M   'P 1'
#
loop_
_entity.id
_entity.type
_entity.pdbx_description
1 polymer ?
#
loop_
_entity_poly.entity_id
_entity_poly.type
_entity_poly.pdbx_seq_one_letter_code
_entity_poly.pdbx_strand_id
1 'polypeptide(L)'
;MLRFITRQGRWPPLTQTERFLENTCRGHQWYRLSSQQSPPPPDVPTQADVVIIGGGSAGCNTLYQLARQGVKAVLLERAKLTAGATWHNTGIIWSVMPRDIETQLLNSSRDLVLRIQQETGIDPLWNNNGGIYVARTKERLEELKRLATIAKSFGIPASLLSPGETKQVFPLINEDVILGSLHSPNDGTADPSALCQGLTTGAIAAGAQVMENCPVSKILTGPSRVGGHPQVQGVVTPHGTIRTNCLVNCSGAWAAETAKLAGLSLPLCALKHSYVVSESIPSAQGLPNIRDGDSSIYIRIYKDNMFVGGFENNPVILEEMPKDFAFDLFELDWDMFQSHQKKASELVPVFETSGIKTSVCGPHCFTPDLMPIVGEDPR
;
A
#
# COMPACT_ATOMS: atom_id res chain seq x y z
N MET A 1 13.53 -0.05 -23.35
CA MET A 1 14.35 -0.66 -24.43
C MET A 1 14.88 -2.00 -23.92
N LEU A 2 14.07 -3.03 -24.04
CA LEU A 2 14.37 -4.39 -23.58
C LEU A 2 14.25 -5.31 -24.79
N ARG A 3 15.37 -5.65 -25.40
CA ARG A 3 15.52 -6.81 -26.26
C ARG A 3 16.93 -7.35 -26.08
N PHE A 4 17.05 -8.53 -25.45
CA PHE A 4 17.96 -9.58 -25.89
C PHE A 4 17.67 -10.84 -25.09
N ILE A 5 16.83 -11.69 -25.64
CA ILE A 5 16.75 -13.09 -25.24
C ILE A 5 17.90 -13.78 -25.96
N THR A 6 18.95 -14.12 -25.26
CA THR A 6 19.95 -15.03 -25.77
C THR A 6 19.60 -16.47 -25.40
N ARG A 7 19.71 -17.37 -26.36
CA ARG A 7 19.36 -18.81 -26.35
C ARG A 7 20.11 -19.70 -25.33
N GLN A 8 20.66 -19.16 -24.26
CA GLN A 8 21.45 -19.93 -23.28
C GLN A 8 21.01 -19.73 -21.82
N GLY A 9 19.75 -19.49 -21.53
CA GLY A 9 19.19 -19.73 -20.18
C GLY A 9 19.88 -19.06 -18.97
N ARG A 10 20.74 -18.07 -19.16
CA ARG A 10 21.31 -17.26 -18.10
C ARG A 10 20.69 -15.86 -18.15
N TRP A 11 19.96 -15.52 -17.13
CA TRP A 11 19.44 -14.18 -16.91
C TRP A 11 20.59 -13.18 -16.78
N PRO A 12 20.47 -11.96 -17.32
CA PRO A 12 21.43 -10.91 -17.04
C PRO A 12 21.46 -10.65 -15.52
N PRO A 13 22.59 -10.22 -14.97
CA PRO A 13 22.64 -9.85 -13.56
C PRO A 13 21.65 -8.72 -13.29
N LEU A 14 20.90 -8.85 -12.19
CA LEU A 14 19.93 -7.86 -11.72
C LEU A 14 20.57 -6.49 -11.65
N THR A 15 19.85 -5.46 -12.03
CA THR A 15 20.26 -4.06 -11.84
C THR A 15 20.45 -3.78 -10.35
N GLN A 16 21.16 -2.73 -10.00
CA GLN A 16 21.32 -2.32 -8.60
C GLN A 16 19.98 -2.06 -7.92
N THR A 17 19.02 -1.51 -8.65
CA THR A 17 17.65 -1.24 -8.18
C THR A 17 16.88 -2.52 -7.90
N GLU A 18 16.98 -3.51 -8.79
CA GLU A 18 16.33 -4.81 -8.60
C GLU A 18 16.91 -5.56 -7.40
N ARG A 19 18.24 -5.54 -7.21
CA ARG A 19 18.89 -6.16 -6.04
C ARG A 19 18.55 -5.44 -4.74
N PHE A 20 18.37 -4.12 -4.77
CA PHE A 20 17.97 -3.34 -3.60
C PHE A 20 16.52 -3.66 -3.22
N LEU A 21 15.61 -3.68 -4.18
CA LEU A 21 14.21 -4.04 -3.97
C LEU A 21 14.08 -5.49 -3.50
N GLU A 22 14.87 -6.43 -4.03
CA GLU A 22 14.95 -7.82 -3.53
C GLU A 22 15.38 -7.89 -2.05
N ASN A 23 16.32 -7.07 -1.63
CA ASN A 23 16.80 -7.07 -0.24
C ASN A 23 15.91 -6.26 0.71
N THR A 24 15.11 -5.34 0.18
CA THR A 24 14.23 -4.46 0.96
C THR A 24 12.84 -5.08 1.13
N CYS A 25 12.40 -5.83 0.13
CA CYS A 25 11.15 -6.60 0.10
C CYS A 25 11.52 -8.07 -0.11
N ARG A 26 11.63 -8.88 0.95
CA ARG A 26 11.88 -10.33 0.84
C ARG A 26 10.83 -11.08 0.02
N GLY A 27 9.77 -10.42 -0.41
CA GLY A 27 8.75 -10.96 -1.33
C GLY A 27 9.28 -11.50 -2.66
N HIS A 28 10.48 -11.07 -3.10
CA HIS A 28 11.11 -11.56 -4.33
C HIS A 28 11.67 -12.99 -4.29
N GLN A 29 11.80 -13.61 -3.12
CA GLN A 29 12.17 -15.02 -3.06
C GLN A 29 11.11 -15.93 -3.70
N TRP A 30 9.85 -15.47 -3.73
CA TRP A 30 8.74 -16.12 -4.43
C TRP A 30 8.87 -16.06 -5.95
N TYR A 31 9.43 -14.99 -6.50
CA TYR A 31 9.59 -14.82 -7.94
C TYR A 31 10.54 -15.88 -8.55
N ARG A 32 11.55 -16.34 -7.80
CA ARG A 32 12.50 -17.37 -8.25
C ARG A 32 11.95 -18.79 -8.18
N LEU A 33 11.00 -19.06 -7.30
CA LEU A 33 10.39 -20.40 -7.18
C LEU A 33 9.27 -20.64 -8.19
N SER A 34 8.70 -19.58 -8.79
CA SER A 34 7.61 -19.70 -9.77
C SER A 34 8.07 -19.85 -11.23
N SER A 35 9.37 -19.83 -11.53
CA SER A 35 9.89 -19.99 -12.89
C SER A 35 10.05 -21.47 -13.35
N GLN A 36 9.75 -22.41 -12.46
CA GLN A 36 9.57 -23.80 -12.88
C GLN A 36 8.12 -23.96 -13.34
N GLN A 37 7.92 -24.43 -14.56
CA GLN A 37 6.68 -24.69 -15.30
C GLN A 37 5.42 -24.36 -14.48
N SER A 38 4.70 -23.30 -14.88
CA SER A 38 3.43 -22.95 -14.23
C SER A 38 2.58 -24.21 -14.09
N PRO A 39 2.12 -24.57 -12.87
CA PRO A 39 1.17 -25.65 -12.73
C PRO A 39 -0.01 -25.38 -13.68
N PRO A 40 -0.69 -26.39 -14.18
CA PRO A 40 -1.89 -26.20 -14.98
C PRO A 40 -2.81 -25.23 -14.23
N PRO A 41 -3.50 -24.32 -14.94
CA PRO A 41 -4.38 -23.35 -14.29
C PRO A 41 -5.31 -24.13 -13.35
N PRO A 42 -5.45 -23.70 -12.09
CA PRO A 42 -6.37 -24.35 -11.18
C PRO A 42 -7.76 -24.36 -11.81
N ASP A 43 -8.51 -25.43 -11.63
CA ASP A 43 -9.89 -25.53 -12.12
C ASP A 43 -10.67 -24.30 -11.65
N VAL A 44 -11.12 -23.50 -12.59
CA VAL A 44 -11.90 -22.29 -12.29
C VAL A 44 -13.21 -22.71 -11.63
N PRO A 45 -13.55 -22.22 -10.45
CA PRO A 45 -14.83 -22.55 -9.84
C PRO A 45 -15.95 -22.01 -10.73
N THR A 46 -16.97 -22.81 -10.97
CA THR A 46 -18.13 -22.37 -11.75
C THR A 46 -19.04 -21.41 -10.97
N GLN A 47 -18.86 -21.34 -9.64
CA GLN A 47 -19.65 -20.50 -8.75
C GLN A 47 -18.85 -20.14 -7.49
N ALA A 48 -19.07 -18.92 -6.97
CA ALA A 48 -18.57 -18.44 -5.68
C ALA A 48 -19.64 -17.58 -4.99
N ASP A 49 -19.62 -17.52 -3.65
CA ASP A 49 -20.49 -16.61 -2.90
C ASP A 49 -20.05 -15.16 -3.16
N VAL A 50 -18.75 -14.92 -3.15
CA VAL A 50 -18.13 -13.61 -3.42
C VAL A 50 -16.95 -13.77 -4.37
N VAL A 51 -16.90 -12.93 -5.40
CA VAL A 51 -15.73 -12.76 -6.26
C VAL A 51 -15.05 -11.41 -5.94
N ILE A 52 -13.73 -11.43 -5.73
CA ILE A 52 -12.91 -10.25 -5.45
C ILE A 52 -12.01 -10.00 -6.65
N ILE A 53 -12.04 -8.79 -7.21
CA ILE A 53 -11.16 -8.39 -8.32
C ILE A 53 -10.03 -7.53 -7.78
N GLY A 54 -8.79 -8.01 -7.94
CA GLY A 54 -7.56 -7.35 -7.53
C GLY A 54 -6.86 -7.99 -6.35
N GLY A 55 -5.59 -8.36 -6.54
CA GLY A 55 -4.72 -9.05 -5.58
C GLY A 55 -3.78 -8.13 -4.81
N GLY A 56 -4.14 -6.87 -4.61
CA GLY A 56 -3.44 -5.93 -3.72
C GLY A 56 -3.85 -6.11 -2.27
N SER A 57 -3.35 -5.23 -1.39
CA SER A 57 -3.61 -5.29 0.05
C SER A 57 -5.10 -5.29 0.41
N ALA A 58 -5.92 -4.50 -0.28
CA ALA A 58 -7.36 -4.47 -0.05
C ALA A 58 -8.03 -5.80 -0.40
N GLY A 59 -7.73 -6.38 -1.58
CA GLY A 59 -8.31 -7.65 -2.01
C GLY A 59 -7.85 -8.83 -1.16
N CYS A 60 -6.56 -8.92 -0.84
CA CYS A 60 -6.01 -9.96 0.03
C CYS A 60 -6.64 -9.93 1.44
N ASN A 61 -6.82 -8.72 2.01
CA ASN A 61 -7.48 -8.58 3.30
C ASN A 61 -8.96 -8.94 3.23
N THR A 62 -9.68 -8.48 2.20
CA THR A 62 -11.09 -8.84 1.98
C THR A 62 -11.27 -10.34 1.88
N LEU A 63 -10.43 -11.02 1.09
CA LEU A 63 -10.44 -12.48 0.96
C LEU A 63 -10.25 -13.17 2.32
N TYR A 64 -9.24 -12.73 3.08
CA TYR A 64 -8.93 -13.29 4.39
C TYR A 64 -10.09 -13.14 5.38
N GLN A 65 -10.69 -11.94 5.46
CA GLN A 65 -11.79 -11.70 6.38
C GLN A 65 -13.06 -12.49 6.01
N LEU A 66 -13.37 -12.62 4.73
CA LEU A 66 -14.51 -13.42 4.24
C LEU A 66 -14.28 -14.92 4.50
N ALA A 67 -13.08 -15.43 4.20
CA ALA A 67 -12.75 -16.83 4.40
C ALA A 67 -12.85 -17.24 5.88
N ARG A 68 -12.41 -16.39 6.81
CA ARG A 68 -12.55 -16.61 8.25
C ARG A 68 -14.01 -16.69 8.72
N GLN A 69 -14.93 -16.11 7.96
CA GLN A 69 -16.37 -16.18 8.22
C GLN A 69 -17.05 -17.36 7.49
N GLY A 70 -16.28 -18.22 6.83
CA GLY A 70 -16.79 -19.37 6.09
C GLY A 70 -17.41 -19.04 4.74
N VAL A 71 -17.21 -17.83 4.21
CA VAL A 71 -17.70 -17.42 2.90
C VAL A 71 -16.83 -18.04 1.82
N LYS A 72 -17.42 -18.67 0.81
CA LYS A 72 -16.73 -19.22 -0.36
C LYS A 72 -16.32 -18.09 -1.30
N ALA A 73 -15.19 -17.48 -1.01
CA ALA A 73 -14.67 -16.34 -1.76
C ALA A 73 -13.56 -16.77 -2.73
N VAL A 74 -13.52 -16.11 -3.89
CA VAL A 74 -12.49 -16.27 -4.93
C VAL A 74 -11.90 -14.92 -5.26
N LEU A 75 -10.57 -14.80 -5.18
CA LEU A 75 -9.83 -13.61 -5.59
C LEU A 75 -9.24 -13.83 -6.98
N LEU A 76 -9.48 -12.87 -7.87
CA LEU A 76 -8.97 -12.85 -9.25
C LEU A 76 -7.96 -11.72 -9.40
N GLU A 77 -6.73 -12.05 -9.71
CA GLU A 77 -5.66 -11.10 -9.98
C GLU A 77 -5.21 -11.24 -11.45
N ARG A 78 -5.18 -10.14 -12.18
CA ARG A 78 -4.83 -10.14 -13.61
C ARG A 78 -3.38 -10.52 -13.89
N ALA A 79 -2.48 -10.23 -12.95
CA ALA A 79 -1.06 -10.56 -13.03
C ALA A 79 -0.66 -11.45 -11.84
N LYS A 80 0.14 -10.94 -10.93
CA LYS A 80 0.54 -11.60 -9.69
C LYS A 80 0.05 -10.79 -8.49
N LEU A 81 -0.13 -11.46 -7.36
CA LEU A 81 -0.45 -10.76 -6.12
C LEU A 81 0.52 -9.61 -5.88
N THR A 82 0.00 -8.49 -5.40
CA THR A 82 0.72 -7.26 -5.07
C THR A 82 1.29 -6.46 -6.25
N ALA A 83 1.15 -6.90 -7.50
CA ALA A 83 1.79 -6.32 -8.68
C ALA A 83 1.44 -4.85 -8.99
N GLY A 84 0.38 -4.31 -8.38
CA GLY A 84 0.01 -2.88 -8.46
C GLY A 84 0.78 -2.01 -7.46
N ALA A 85 0.08 -1.09 -6.78
CA ALA A 85 0.69 -0.17 -5.82
C ALA A 85 1.22 -0.85 -4.54
N THR A 86 0.81 -2.06 -4.24
CA THR A 86 1.11 -2.72 -2.97
C THR A 86 2.61 -3.02 -2.80
N TRP A 87 3.28 -3.57 -3.81
CA TRP A 87 4.67 -4.02 -3.71
C TRP A 87 5.67 -2.88 -3.48
N HIS A 88 5.40 -1.69 -3.99
CA HIS A 88 6.27 -0.52 -3.85
C HIS A 88 5.82 0.47 -2.75
N ASN A 89 4.79 0.12 -1.97
CA ASN A 89 4.33 0.94 -0.87
C ASN A 89 5.37 0.96 0.27
N THR A 90 5.49 2.09 0.95
CA THR A 90 6.44 2.25 2.07
C THR A 90 6.05 1.46 3.33
N GLY A 91 4.81 0.97 3.42
CA GLY A 91 4.36 0.11 4.52
C GLY A 91 4.27 0.79 5.89
N ILE A 92 4.25 2.13 5.95
CA ILE A 92 4.09 2.85 7.22
C ILE A 92 2.66 2.69 7.72
N ILE A 93 2.50 2.36 9.00
CA ILE A 93 1.21 2.27 9.68
C ILE A 93 1.21 3.29 10.81
N TRP A 94 0.36 4.30 10.66
CA TRP A 94 0.09 5.31 11.66
C TRP A 94 -1.03 4.84 12.59
N SER A 95 -0.98 5.13 13.88
CA SER A 95 -2.01 4.70 14.84
C SER A 95 -3.10 5.75 15.06
N VAL A 96 -2.82 7.02 14.76
CA VAL A 96 -3.74 8.13 15.04
C VAL A 96 -3.98 8.97 13.80
N MET A 97 -5.24 9.22 13.50
CA MET A 97 -5.70 10.10 12.42
C MET A 97 -6.77 11.07 12.92
N PRO A 98 -7.02 12.18 12.22
CA PRO A 98 -7.99 13.19 12.66
C PRO A 98 -9.43 12.68 12.77
N ARG A 99 -9.79 11.64 12.03
CA ARG A 99 -11.12 11.05 12.02
C ARG A 99 -11.15 9.76 12.84
N ASP A 100 -12.20 9.56 13.60
CA ASP A 100 -12.42 8.41 14.48
C ASP A 100 -12.44 7.07 13.72
N ILE A 101 -13.16 7.01 12.60
CA ILE A 101 -13.24 5.80 11.74
C ILE A 101 -11.85 5.42 11.21
N GLU A 102 -11.07 6.39 10.73
CA GLU A 102 -9.71 6.14 10.24
C GLU A 102 -8.83 5.58 11.37
N THR A 103 -8.91 6.19 12.56
CA THR A 103 -8.17 5.72 13.74
C THR A 103 -8.56 4.30 14.12
N GLN A 104 -9.83 3.94 14.08
CA GLN A 104 -10.29 2.58 14.34
C GLN A 104 -9.79 1.58 13.29
N LEU A 105 -9.88 1.92 11.99
CA LEU A 105 -9.41 1.07 10.89
C LEU A 105 -7.90 0.83 10.97
N LEU A 106 -7.11 1.87 11.25
CA LEU A 106 -5.65 1.76 11.39
C LEU A 106 -5.25 0.88 12.57
N ASN A 107 -5.89 1.03 13.73
CA ASN A 107 -5.60 0.17 14.87
C ASN A 107 -6.01 -1.28 14.60
N SER A 108 -7.17 -1.52 13.97
CA SER A 108 -7.57 -2.86 13.53
C SER A 108 -6.57 -3.46 12.54
N SER A 109 -6.02 -2.65 11.64
CA SER A 109 -5.00 -3.07 10.67
C SER A 109 -3.69 -3.41 11.38
N ARG A 110 -3.23 -2.59 12.33
CA ARG A 110 -2.05 -2.88 13.16
C ARG A 110 -2.22 -4.18 13.93
N ASP A 111 -3.37 -4.37 14.59
CA ASP A 111 -3.66 -5.58 15.34
C ASP A 111 -3.68 -6.82 14.44
N LEU A 112 -4.14 -6.68 13.18
CA LEU A 112 -4.06 -7.75 12.19
C LEU A 112 -2.61 -8.07 11.82
N VAL A 113 -1.78 -7.07 11.58
CA VAL A 113 -0.34 -7.26 11.28
C VAL A 113 0.36 -8.02 12.41
N LEU A 114 0.04 -7.70 13.67
CA LEU A 114 0.63 -8.38 14.83
C LEU A 114 0.16 -9.85 14.97
N ARG A 115 -1.05 -10.17 14.51
CA ARG A 115 -1.60 -11.53 14.60
C ARG A 115 -1.24 -12.43 13.43
N ILE A 116 -1.05 -11.87 12.24
CA ILE A 116 -0.95 -12.65 11.01
C ILE A 116 0.18 -13.68 11.05
N GLN A 117 1.30 -13.33 11.68
CA GLN A 117 2.42 -14.27 11.86
C GLN A 117 2.04 -15.47 12.72
N GLN A 118 1.30 -15.24 13.80
CA GLN A 118 0.85 -16.32 14.69
C GLN A 118 -0.19 -17.22 14.02
N GLU A 119 -1.07 -16.63 13.21
CA GLU A 119 -2.14 -17.36 12.54
C GLU A 119 -1.67 -18.14 11.30
N THR A 120 -0.62 -17.67 10.61
CA THR A 120 -0.23 -18.21 9.30
C THR A 120 1.22 -18.66 9.21
N GLY A 121 2.05 -18.33 10.18
CA GLY A 121 3.49 -18.56 10.15
C GLY A 121 4.27 -17.60 9.24
N ILE A 122 3.60 -16.66 8.57
CA ILE A 122 4.24 -15.67 7.68
C ILE A 122 4.53 -14.41 8.47
N ASP A 123 5.80 -14.02 8.54
CA ASP A 123 6.24 -12.79 9.21
C ASP A 123 5.99 -11.57 8.29
N PRO A 124 5.10 -10.63 8.66
CA PRO A 124 4.88 -9.40 7.90
C PRO A 124 6.02 -8.38 8.09
N LEU A 125 7.10 -8.75 8.75
CA LEU A 125 8.27 -7.91 9.05
C LEU A 125 7.88 -6.63 9.80
N TRP A 126 7.00 -6.76 10.80
CA TRP A 126 6.59 -5.63 11.62
C TRP A 126 7.77 -5.05 12.40
N ASN A 127 7.99 -3.75 12.22
CA ASN A 127 8.98 -2.98 12.96
C ASN A 127 8.28 -1.84 13.72
N ASN A 128 8.17 -1.98 15.05
CA ASN A 128 7.55 -0.99 15.93
C ASN A 128 8.56 0.09 16.32
N ASN A 129 8.99 0.90 15.36
CA ASN A 129 9.96 1.96 15.61
C ASN A 129 9.32 3.31 16.00
N GLY A 130 7.99 3.39 16.06
CA GLY A 130 7.26 4.60 16.39
C GLY A 130 7.11 5.59 15.24
N GLY A 131 6.39 6.66 15.52
CA GLY A 131 6.14 7.76 14.59
C GLY A 131 6.18 9.12 15.26
N ILE A 132 6.64 10.14 14.54
CA ILE A 132 6.67 11.52 14.96
C ILE A 132 5.90 12.34 13.93
N TYR A 133 4.89 13.09 14.38
CA TYR A 133 4.16 14.06 13.58
C TYR A 133 4.69 15.44 13.93
N VAL A 134 5.35 16.11 13.03
CA VAL A 134 5.97 17.42 13.29
C VAL A 134 5.05 18.57 12.98
N ALA A 135 5.18 19.67 13.73
CA ALA A 135 4.51 20.94 13.50
C ALA A 135 5.55 22.03 13.25
N ARG A 136 5.49 22.65 12.08
CA ARG A 136 6.30 23.84 11.73
C ARG A 136 5.51 25.14 11.92
N THR A 137 4.18 25.07 11.94
CA THR A 137 3.26 26.18 12.11
C THR A 137 2.48 26.07 13.41
N LYS A 138 1.96 27.21 13.90
CA LYS A 138 1.11 27.24 15.10
C LYS A 138 -0.19 26.48 14.87
N GLU A 139 -0.76 26.60 13.68
CA GLU A 139 -1.99 25.93 13.26
C GLU A 139 -1.81 24.41 13.31
N ARG A 140 -0.67 23.91 12.82
CA ARG A 140 -0.33 22.49 12.89
C ARG A 140 -0.12 22.01 14.33
N LEU A 141 0.52 22.82 15.14
CA LEU A 141 0.72 22.46 16.56
C LEU A 141 -0.64 22.35 17.30
N GLU A 142 -1.60 23.23 17.02
CA GLU A 142 -2.95 23.12 17.57
C GLU A 142 -3.69 21.88 17.03
N GLU A 143 -3.44 21.50 15.79
CA GLU A 143 -3.97 20.26 15.23
C GLU A 143 -3.36 19.01 15.91
N LEU A 144 -2.06 18.99 16.19
CA LEU A 144 -1.41 17.92 16.94
C LEU A 144 -1.92 17.79 18.38
N LYS A 145 -2.27 18.92 19.04
CA LYS A 145 -2.92 18.88 20.36
C LYS A 145 -4.30 18.21 20.30
N ARG A 146 -5.08 18.50 19.26
CA ARG A 146 -6.37 17.82 19.02
C ARG A 146 -6.16 16.33 18.73
N LEU A 147 -5.15 16.01 17.92
CA LEU A 147 -4.80 14.63 17.60
C LEU A 147 -4.37 13.83 18.86
N ALA A 148 -3.61 14.45 19.77
CA ALA A 148 -3.28 13.87 21.07
C ALA A 148 -4.53 13.59 21.93
N THR A 149 -5.54 14.46 21.86
CA THR A 149 -6.82 14.26 22.54
C THR A 149 -7.59 13.08 21.94
N ILE A 150 -7.62 12.98 20.61
CA ILE A 150 -8.20 11.84 19.89
C ILE A 150 -7.48 10.55 20.30
N ALA A 151 -6.15 10.52 20.26
CA ALA A 151 -5.37 9.36 20.69
C ALA A 151 -5.78 8.90 22.09
N LYS A 152 -5.88 9.83 23.03
CA LYS A 152 -6.29 9.54 24.41
C LYS A 152 -7.70 8.95 24.50
N SER A 153 -8.65 9.41 23.67
CA SER A 153 -10.02 8.89 23.65
C SER A 153 -10.11 7.45 23.16
N PHE A 154 -9.13 7.01 22.35
CA PHE A 154 -9.00 5.64 21.86
C PHE A 154 -8.01 4.79 22.67
N GLY A 155 -7.45 5.30 23.78
CA GLY A 155 -6.45 4.60 24.57
C GLY A 155 -5.11 4.39 23.85
N ILE A 156 -4.81 5.21 22.83
CA ILE A 156 -3.59 5.11 22.03
C ILE A 156 -2.52 5.96 22.72
N PRO A 157 -1.33 5.37 23.05
CA PRO A 157 -0.23 6.15 23.60
C PRO A 157 0.24 7.20 22.58
N ALA A 158 0.18 8.47 22.98
CA ALA A 158 0.71 9.56 22.19
C ALA A 158 1.06 10.74 23.12
N SER A 159 2.20 11.39 22.85
CA SER A 159 2.72 12.47 23.72
C SER A 159 3.15 13.66 22.86
N LEU A 160 2.72 14.86 23.28
CA LEU A 160 3.23 16.10 22.71
C LEU A 160 4.65 16.35 23.23
N LEU A 161 5.55 16.71 22.33
CA LEU A 161 6.96 16.98 22.62
C LEU A 161 7.30 18.41 22.19
N SER A 162 8.11 19.08 23.00
CA SER A 162 8.82 20.31 22.61
C SER A 162 9.86 20.01 21.53
N PRO A 163 10.42 21.01 20.84
CA PRO A 163 11.51 20.80 19.89
C PRO A 163 12.69 20.03 20.48
N GLY A 164 13.15 20.42 21.68
CA GLY A 164 14.26 19.75 22.36
C GLY A 164 13.95 18.30 22.75
N GLU A 165 12.73 17.98 23.22
CA GLU A 165 12.32 16.60 23.47
C GLU A 165 12.18 15.80 22.17
N THR A 166 11.72 16.44 21.09
CA THR A 166 11.69 15.81 19.75
C THR A 166 13.11 15.44 19.31
N LYS A 167 14.09 16.32 19.55
CA LYS A 167 15.51 16.07 19.28
C LYS A 167 16.08 14.90 20.08
N GLN A 168 15.60 14.66 21.31
CA GLN A 168 15.99 13.51 22.09
C GLN A 168 15.47 12.20 21.49
N VAL A 169 14.25 12.19 20.94
CA VAL A 169 13.64 11.03 20.30
C VAL A 169 14.18 10.80 18.89
N PHE A 170 14.49 11.86 18.15
CA PHE A 170 15.05 11.82 16.81
C PHE A 170 16.28 12.74 16.70
N PRO A 171 17.47 12.28 17.06
CA PRO A 171 18.67 13.11 17.14
C PRO A 171 19.11 13.80 15.85
N LEU A 172 18.66 13.32 14.69
CA LEU A 172 18.99 13.87 13.39
C LEU A 172 18.08 15.02 12.97
N ILE A 173 16.99 15.29 13.71
CA ILE A 173 16.05 16.38 13.36
C ILE A 173 16.66 17.75 13.62
N ASN A 174 16.34 18.70 12.77
CA ASN A 174 16.61 20.11 13.00
C ASN A 174 15.48 20.70 13.87
N GLU A 175 15.77 20.91 15.15
CA GLU A 175 14.79 21.43 16.11
C GLU A 175 14.41 22.89 15.87
N ASP A 176 15.26 23.66 15.17
CA ASP A 176 15.01 25.09 14.91
C ASP A 176 13.89 25.34 13.88
N VAL A 177 13.52 24.32 13.08
CA VAL A 177 12.50 24.44 12.05
C VAL A 177 11.13 23.90 12.47
N ILE A 178 10.97 23.46 13.72
CA ILE A 178 9.74 22.90 14.25
C ILE A 178 9.29 23.65 15.52
N LEU A 179 8.00 23.70 15.78
CA LEU A 179 7.42 24.24 17.01
C LEU A 179 7.12 23.15 18.05
N GLY A 180 7.18 21.90 17.66
CA GLY A 180 6.93 20.73 18.47
C GLY A 180 6.50 19.55 17.63
N SER A 181 6.18 18.46 18.30
CA SER A 181 5.72 17.24 17.63
C SER A 181 4.74 16.44 18.49
N LEU A 182 4.10 15.45 17.87
CA LEU A 182 3.36 14.38 18.54
C LEU A 182 4.12 13.07 18.29
N HIS A 183 4.55 12.41 19.35
CA HIS A 183 5.17 11.09 19.30
C HIS A 183 4.13 10.00 19.55
N SER A 184 4.04 9.05 18.64
CA SER A 184 3.18 7.85 18.72
C SER A 184 4.07 6.59 18.75
N PRO A 185 4.32 6.00 19.91
CA PRO A 185 5.24 4.87 20.03
C PRO A 185 4.72 3.56 19.41
N ASN A 186 3.42 3.49 19.13
CA ASN A 186 2.78 2.31 18.54
C ASN A 186 2.74 2.32 17.00
N ASP A 187 3.22 3.38 16.39
CA ASP A 187 3.38 3.44 14.95
C ASP A 187 4.54 2.53 14.52
N GLY A 188 4.55 2.14 13.27
CA GLY A 188 5.61 1.28 12.77
C GLY A 188 5.50 1.04 11.28
N THR A 189 6.21 0.04 10.82
CA THR A 189 6.21 -0.38 9.41
C THR A 189 6.03 -1.88 9.28
N ALA A 190 5.36 -2.31 8.22
CA ALA A 190 5.29 -3.69 7.80
C ALA A 190 5.73 -3.82 6.33
N ASP A 191 6.11 -5.01 5.90
CA ASP A 191 6.28 -5.31 4.47
C ASP A 191 4.91 -5.60 3.86
N PRO A 192 4.42 -4.78 2.91
CA PRO A 192 3.09 -4.96 2.36
C PRO A 192 2.91 -6.26 1.57
N SER A 193 3.97 -6.75 0.93
CA SER A 193 3.92 -8.00 0.17
C SER A 193 3.91 -9.23 1.09
N ALA A 194 4.74 -9.22 2.14
CA ALA A 194 4.72 -10.27 3.16
C ALA A 194 3.38 -10.32 3.90
N LEU A 195 2.80 -9.15 4.21
CA LEU A 195 1.46 -9.07 4.79
C LEU A 195 0.41 -9.71 3.87
N CYS A 196 0.40 -9.36 2.58
CA CYS A 196 -0.53 -9.97 1.60
C CYS A 196 -0.33 -11.49 1.49
N GLN A 197 0.92 -11.96 1.55
CA GLN A 197 1.23 -13.39 1.58
C GLN A 197 0.62 -14.06 2.81
N GLY A 198 0.78 -13.48 4.00
CA GLY A 198 0.17 -13.99 5.22
C GLY A 198 -1.36 -14.05 5.11
N LEU A 199 -1.98 -12.97 4.65
CA LEU A 199 -3.43 -12.89 4.46
C LEU A 199 -3.95 -13.95 3.50
N THR A 200 -3.31 -14.13 2.34
CA THR A 200 -3.74 -15.12 1.35
C THR A 200 -3.46 -16.55 1.81
N THR A 201 -2.36 -16.80 2.52
CA THR A 201 -2.07 -18.11 3.13
C THR A 201 -3.17 -18.49 4.13
N GLY A 202 -3.56 -17.57 5.02
CA GLY A 202 -4.64 -17.79 5.97
C GLY A 202 -6.01 -17.98 5.30
N ALA A 203 -6.29 -17.23 4.25
CA ALA A 203 -7.53 -17.35 3.48
C ALA A 203 -7.62 -18.72 2.76
N ILE A 204 -6.56 -19.16 2.11
CA ILE A 204 -6.50 -20.46 1.42
C ILE A 204 -6.66 -21.61 2.42
N ALA A 205 -6.01 -21.53 3.58
CA ALA A 205 -6.17 -22.52 4.65
C ALA A 205 -7.62 -22.60 5.17
N ALA A 206 -8.38 -21.49 5.09
CA ALA A 206 -9.81 -21.42 5.41
C ALA A 206 -10.74 -21.77 4.21
N GLY A 207 -10.20 -22.22 3.07
CA GLY A 207 -10.97 -22.69 1.93
C GLY A 207 -11.25 -21.68 0.83
N ALA A 208 -10.68 -20.46 0.89
CA ALA A 208 -10.76 -19.51 -0.19
C ALA A 208 -9.84 -19.88 -1.36
N GLN A 209 -10.10 -19.30 -2.54
CA GLN A 209 -9.29 -19.55 -3.73
C GLN A 209 -8.66 -18.24 -4.22
N VAL A 210 -7.43 -18.34 -4.72
CA VAL A 210 -6.69 -17.25 -5.35
C VAL A 210 -6.29 -17.67 -6.75
N MET A 211 -6.63 -16.84 -7.73
CA MET A 211 -6.32 -17.06 -9.13
C MET A 211 -5.49 -15.90 -9.65
N GLU A 212 -4.22 -16.12 -9.88
CA GLU A 212 -3.32 -15.21 -10.56
C GLU A 212 -3.35 -15.41 -12.09
N ASN A 213 -2.88 -14.40 -12.84
CA ASN A 213 -2.95 -14.39 -14.31
C ASN A 213 -4.39 -14.62 -14.83
N CYS A 214 -5.36 -14.09 -14.10
CA CYS A 214 -6.78 -14.28 -14.34
C CYS A 214 -7.52 -12.93 -14.47
N PRO A 215 -7.32 -12.19 -15.56
CA PRO A 215 -8.00 -10.92 -15.77
C PRO A 215 -9.51 -11.12 -15.97
N VAL A 216 -10.31 -10.24 -15.36
CA VAL A 216 -11.75 -10.18 -15.62
C VAL A 216 -11.98 -9.33 -16.87
N SER A 217 -12.56 -9.94 -17.90
CA SER A 217 -12.86 -9.26 -19.17
C SER A 217 -14.27 -8.69 -19.24
N LYS A 218 -15.22 -9.23 -18.45
CA LYS A 218 -16.60 -8.79 -18.43
C LYS A 218 -17.25 -9.09 -17.09
N ILE A 219 -18.09 -8.18 -16.62
CA ILE A 219 -19.02 -8.41 -15.51
C ILE A 219 -20.41 -8.69 -16.12
N LEU A 220 -21.00 -9.81 -15.76
CA LEU A 220 -22.33 -10.20 -16.18
C LEU A 220 -23.34 -9.58 -15.22
N THR A 221 -24.27 -8.84 -15.77
CA THR A 221 -25.41 -8.25 -15.04
C THR A 221 -26.72 -8.71 -15.64
N GLY A 222 -27.75 -8.76 -14.84
CA GLY A 222 -29.10 -9.16 -15.28
C GLY A 222 -30.18 -8.49 -14.45
N PRO A 223 -31.46 -8.77 -14.79
CA PRO A 223 -32.59 -8.18 -14.09
C PRO A 223 -32.49 -8.44 -12.59
N SER A 224 -32.78 -7.41 -11.79
CA SER A 224 -32.92 -7.56 -10.35
C SER A 224 -34.11 -8.42 -9.97
N ARG A 225 -33.95 -9.24 -8.93
CA ARG A 225 -35.06 -9.96 -8.30
C ARG A 225 -35.88 -9.05 -7.38
N VAL A 226 -35.32 -7.93 -6.95
CA VAL A 226 -35.93 -6.97 -6.03
C VAL A 226 -35.59 -5.54 -6.47
N GLY A 227 -36.53 -4.83 -7.09
CA GLY A 227 -36.36 -3.43 -7.49
C GLY A 227 -35.50 -3.18 -8.75
N GLY A 228 -35.84 -2.24 -9.57
CA GLY A 228 -35.46 -1.95 -10.95
C GLY A 228 -33.98 -1.83 -11.38
N HIS A 229 -32.99 -2.14 -10.56
CA HIS A 229 -31.56 -2.05 -10.93
C HIS A 229 -30.96 -3.40 -11.32
N PRO A 230 -30.05 -3.47 -12.33
CA PRO A 230 -29.37 -4.70 -12.67
C PRO A 230 -28.54 -5.26 -11.51
N GLN A 231 -28.53 -6.57 -11.35
CA GLN A 231 -27.71 -7.26 -10.35
C GLN A 231 -26.55 -8.01 -11.00
N VAL A 232 -25.43 -8.12 -10.31
CA VAL A 232 -24.31 -8.96 -10.72
C VAL A 232 -24.76 -10.42 -10.75
N GLN A 233 -24.39 -11.12 -11.84
CA GLN A 233 -24.65 -12.56 -12.03
C GLN A 233 -23.37 -13.38 -12.19
N GLY A 234 -22.22 -12.72 -12.40
CA GLY A 234 -20.94 -13.38 -12.54
C GLY A 234 -19.90 -12.54 -13.26
N VAL A 235 -18.76 -13.16 -13.47
CA VAL A 235 -17.62 -12.59 -14.20
C VAL A 235 -17.12 -13.54 -15.28
N VAL A 236 -16.58 -12.98 -16.37
CA VAL A 236 -15.93 -13.74 -17.45
C VAL A 236 -14.44 -13.58 -17.35
N THR A 237 -13.72 -14.69 -17.35
CA THR A 237 -12.25 -14.78 -17.33
C THR A 237 -11.75 -15.59 -18.52
N PRO A 238 -10.45 -15.57 -18.85
CA PRO A 238 -9.88 -16.47 -19.89
C PRO A 238 -10.05 -17.96 -19.59
N HIS A 239 -10.26 -18.28 -18.32
CA HIS A 239 -10.38 -19.69 -17.87
C HIS A 239 -11.83 -20.14 -17.71
N GLY A 240 -12.80 -19.28 -17.95
CA GLY A 240 -14.24 -19.60 -17.85
C GLY A 240 -15.05 -18.54 -17.11
N THR A 241 -16.31 -18.83 -16.91
CA THR A 241 -17.26 -17.94 -16.22
C THR A 241 -17.49 -18.41 -14.80
N ILE A 242 -17.36 -17.47 -13.85
CA ILE A 242 -17.68 -17.70 -12.43
C ILE A 242 -18.99 -17.01 -12.12
N ARG A 243 -20.00 -17.77 -11.70
CA ARG A 243 -21.28 -17.22 -11.25
C ARG A 243 -21.15 -16.70 -9.83
N THR A 244 -21.65 -15.50 -9.60
CA THR A 244 -21.73 -14.87 -8.27
C THR A 244 -22.81 -13.79 -8.27
N ASN A 245 -23.39 -13.54 -7.12
CA ASN A 245 -24.30 -12.41 -6.91
C ASN A 245 -23.62 -11.27 -6.13
N CYS A 246 -22.36 -11.44 -5.73
CA CYS A 246 -21.60 -10.43 -4.99
C CYS A 246 -20.18 -10.30 -5.58
N LEU A 247 -19.84 -9.10 -5.98
CA LEU A 247 -18.54 -8.74 -6.56
C LEU A 247 -17.93 -7.61 -5.75
N VAL A 248 -16.67 -7.78 -5.34
CA VAL A 248 -15.91 -6.73 -4.65
C VAL A 248 -14.82 -6.21 -5.57
N ASN A 249 -14.84 -4.91 -5.85
CA ASN A 249 -13.84 -4.23 -6.66
C ASN A 249 -12.69 -3.73 -5.78
N CYS A 250 -11.57 -4.44 -5.80
CA CYS A 250 -10.32 -4.11 -5.09
C CYS A 250 -9.16 -3.82 -6.05
N SER A 251 -9.45 -3.37 -7.28
CA SER A 251 -8.47 -3.27 -8.37
C SER A 251 -7.64 -1.97 -8.37
N GLY A 252 -7.60 -1.23 -7.24
CA GLY A 252 -6.69 -0.10 -7.02
C GLY A 252 -6.79 0.96 -8.12
N ALA A 253 -5.67 1.27 -8.79
CA ALA A 253 -5.62 2.27 -9.87
C ALA A 253 -6.52 1.93 -11.07
N TRP A 254 -6.90 0.66 -11.23
CA TRP A 254 -7.83 0.19 -12.28
C TRP A 254 -9.29 0.08 -11.81
N ALA A 255 -9.60 0.54 -10.59
CA ALA A 255 -10.94 0.35 -10.03
C ALA A 255 -12.05 1.08 -10.81
N ALA A 256 -11.74 2.24 -11.39
CA ALA A 256 -12.68 2.95 -12.26
C ALA A 256 -12.94 2.18 -13.57
N GLU A 257 -11.92 1.56 -14.16
CA GLU A 257 -12.06 0.72 -15.37
C GLU A 257 -12.87 -0.54 -15.06
N THR A 258 -12.57 -1.19 -13.94
CA THR A 258 -13.32 -2.37 -13.49
C THR A 258 -14.79 -2.03 -13.25
N ALA A 259 -15.10 -0.88 -12.64
CA ALA A 259 -16.48 -0.44 -12.42
C ALA A 259 -17.24 -0.21 -13.73
N LYS A 260 -16.58 0.32 -14.77
CA LYS A 260 -17.17 0.49 -16.11
C LYS A 260 -17.64 -0.82 -16.72
N LEU A 261 -17.00 -1.96 -16.41
CA LEU A 261 -17.46 -3.28 -16.87
C LEU A 261 -18.85 -3.64 -16.33
N ALA A 262 -19.27 -3.04 -15.22
CA ALA A 262 -20.61 -3.17 -14.64
C ALA A 262 -21.52 -1.98 -15.00
N GLY A 263 -21.08 -1.06 -15.86
CA GLY A 263 -21.82 0.17 -16.19
C GLY A 263 -21.81 1.24 -15.10
N LEU A 264 -20.86 1.15 -14.14
CA LEU A 264 -20.71 2.09 -13.03
C LEU A 264 -19.59 3.08 -13.28
N SER A 265 -19.68 4.26 -12.65
CA SER A 265 -18.62 5.27 -12.62
C SER A 265 -18.18 5.50 -11.18
N LEU A 266 -16.88 5.41 -10.93
CA LEU A 266 -16.28 5.73 -9.65
C LEU A 266 -15.46 7.02 -9.74
N PRO A 267 -15.57 7.92 -8.76
CA PRO A 267 -14.79 9.15 -8.71
C PRO A 267 -13.35 8.86 -8.21
N LEU A 268 -12.58 8.19 -9.03
CA LEU A 268 -11.19 7.80 -8.75
C LEU A 268 -10.26 8.37 -9.79
N CYS A 269 -9.10 8.84 -9.34
CA CYS A 269 -8.02 9.32 -10.17
C CYS A 269 -6.72 8.62 -9.78
N ALA A 270 -6.01 8.05 -10.73
CA ALA A 270 -4.67 7.52 -10.52
C ALA A 270 -3.64 8.63 -10.76
N LEU A 271 -2.72 8.80 -9.82
CA LEU A 271 -1.66 9.79 -9.87
C LEU A 271 -0.30 9.10 -9.76
N LYS A 272 0.74 9.72 -10.29
CA LYS A 272 2.11 9.34 -9.94
C LYS A 272 2.40 9.78 -8.52
N HIS A 273 2.96 8.88 -7.73
CA HIS A 273 3.44 9.16 -6.36
C HIS A 273 4.84 8.61 -6.20
N SER A 274 5.71 9.40 -5.54
CA SER A 274 7.13 9.13 -5.57
C SER A 274 7.78 9.20 -4.20
N TYR A 275 8.84 8.41 -4.05
CA TYR A 275 9.79 8.54 -2.96
C TYR A 275 11.20 8.18 -3.43
N VAL A 276 12.19 8.64 -2.69
CA VAL A 276 13.60 8.26 -2.86
C VAL A 276 14.10 7.54 -1.62
N VAL A 277 15.13 6.74 -1.79
CA VAL A 277 15.82 6.03 -0.72
C VAL A 277 17.24 6.56 -0.64
N SER A 278 17.64 7.00 0.55
CA SER A 278 19.02 7.48 0.79
C SER A 278 20.05 6.36 0.70
N GLU A 279 21.29 6.69 0.48
CA GLU A 279 22.41 5.83 0.88
C GLU A 279 22.38 5.58 2.40
N SER A 280 23.26 4.71 2.88
CA SER A 280 23.36 4.35 4.31
C SER A 280 23.62 5.57 5.19
N ILE A 281 22.80 5.73 6.21
CA ILE A 281 22.93 6.71 7.29
C ILE A 281 22.90 5.92 8.61
N PRO A 282 24.03 5.41 9.10
CA PRO A 282 24.07 4.51 10.26
C PRO A 282 23.38 5.08 11.51
N SER A 283 23.42 6.41 11.69
CA SER A 283 22.75 7.11 12.79
C SER A 283 21.22 7.15 12.68
N ALA A 284 20.66 6.76 11.55
CA ALA A 284 19.19 6.67 11.37
C ALA A 284 18.60 5.34 11.87
N GLN A 285 19.45 4.34 12.12
CA GLN A 285 18.95 3.01 12.49
C GLN A 285 18.13 3.04 13.79
N GLY A 286 16.92 2.47 13.71
CA GLY A 286 16.01 2.36 14.85
C GLY A 286 15.24 3.63 15.20
N LEU A 287 15.47 4.75 14.49
CA LEU A 287 14.71 5.97 14.71
C LEU A 287 13.25 5.83 14.24
N PRO A 288 12.32 6.60 14.83
CA PRO A 288 10.92 6.59 14.42
C PRO A 288 10.73 7.16 13.00
N ASN A 289 9.57 6.86 12.40
CA ASN A 289 9.15 7.47 11.15
C ASN A 289 8.70 8.91 11.39
N ILE A 290 8.79 9.77 10.37
CA ILE A 290 8.35 11.17 10.48
C ILE A 290 7.21 11.43 9.50
N ARG A 291 6.20 12.20 9.95
CA ARG A 291 5.17 12.82 9.14
C ARG A 291 5.22 14.33 9.33
N ASP A 292 5.50 15.04 8.25
CA ASP A 292 5.49 16.52 8.20
C ASP A 292 4.33 16.98 7.30
N GLY A 293 3.21 17.27 7.92
CA GLY A 293 2.01 17.71 7.20
C GLY A 293 2.09 19.13 6.65
N ASP A 294 2.95 19.99 7.22
CA ASP A 294 3.15 21.37 6.72
C ASP A 294 3.96 21.37 5.42
N SER A 295 4.88 20.43 5.29
CA SER A 295 5.72 20.26 4.09
C SER A 295 5.18 19.20 3.12
N SER A 296 4.12 18.50 3.48
CA SER A 296 3.54 17.38 2.72
C SER A 296 4.54 16.26 2.44
N ILE A 297 5.45 15.96 3.40
CA ILE A 297 6.44 14.89 3.29
C ILE A 297 6.29 13.87 4.41
N TYR A 298 6.81 12.68 4.14
CA TYR A 298 7.04 11.65 5.15
C TYR A 298 8.46 11.08 5.02
N ILE A 299 9.00 10.62 6.14
CA ILE A 299 10.28 9.91 6.18
C ILE A 299 10.06 8.58 6.87
N ARG A 300 10.30 7.48 6.16
CA ARG A 300 10.33 6.14 6.73
C ARG A 300 11.78 5.76 7.01
N ILE A 301 12.02 5.21 8.19
CA ILE A 301 13.30 4.61 8.53
C ILE A 301 13.22 3.10 8.32
N TYR A 302 14.15 2.57 7.53
CA TYR A 302 14.29 1.14 7.34
C TYR A 302 15.77 0.76 7.39
N LYS A 303 16.16 0.02 8.43
CA LYS A 303 17.55 -0.22 8.77
C LYS A 303 18.25 1.13 8.96
N ASP A 304 19.26 1.42 8.12
CA ASP A 304 20.05 2.63 8.10
C ASP A 304 19.75 3.56 6.90
N ASN A 305 18.65 3.30 6.17
CA ASN A 305 18.22 4.13 5.05
C ASN A 305 16.99 4.97 5.41
N MET A 306 16.90 6.16 4.83
CA MET A 306 15.74 7.03 4.87
C MET A 306 14.97 6.94 3.55
N PHE A 307 13.69 6.60 3.62
CA PHE A 307 12.75 6.65 2.51
C PHE A 307 12.01 7.97 2.61
N VAL A 308 12.28 8.89 1.73
CA VAL A 308 11.69 10.24 1.72
C VAL A 308 10.70 10.34 0.59
N GLY A 309 9.43 10.56 0.91
CA GLY A 309 8.37 10.76 -0.05
C GLY A 309 7.50 11.95 0.33
N GLY A 310 6.60 12.33 -0.58
CA GLY A 310 5.72 13.45 -0.33
C GLY A 310 4.56 13.49 -1.32
N PHE A 311 3.59 14.36 -1.03
CA PHE A 311 2.45 14.58 -1.90
C PHE A 311 2.63 15.91 -2.63
N GLU A 312 2.77 15.82 -3.94
CA GLU A 312 2.97 16.97 -4.83
C GLU A 312 1.71 17.85 -4.85
N ASN A 313 1.91 19.18 -4.86
CA ASN A 313 0.81 20.13 -4.98
C ASN A 313 0.14 20.10 -6.37
N ASN A 314 0.88 19.65 -7.38
CA ASN A 314 0.43 19.53 -8.77
C ASN A 314 0.83 18.15 -9.32
N PRO A 315 0.19 17.06 -8.86
CA PRO A 315 0.58 15.70 -9.20
C PRO A 315 0.29 15.39 -10.67
N VAL A 316 1.05 14.47 -11.24
CA VAL A 316 0.83 13.97 -12.59
C VAL A 316 -0.32 12.98 -12.59
N ILE A 317 -1.41 13.32 -13.29
CA ILE A 317 -2.57 12.45 -13.47
C ILE A 317 -2.24 11.37 -14.48
N LEU A 318 -2.58 10.14 -14.18
CA LEU A 318 -2.53 9.00 -15.09
C LEU A 318 -3.93 8.81 -15.68
N GLU A 319 -4.16 9.36 -16.88
CA GLU A 319 -5.45 9.25 -17.55
C GLU A 319 -5.78 7.79 -17.90
N GLU A 320 -4.77 7.04 -18.31
CA GLU A 320 -4.86 5.60 -18.56
C GLU A 320 -3.65 4.88 -17.98
N MET A 321 -3.89 3.74 -17.36
CA MET A 321 -2.82 2.86 -16.90
C MET A 321 -2.31 1.99 -18.04
N PRO A 322 -0.98 1.77 -18.15
CA PRO A 322 -0.46 0.82 -19.13
C PRO A 322 -1.07 -0.57 -18.94
N LYS A 323 -1.48 -1.21 -20.04
CA LYS A 323 -2.19 -2.51 -19.99
C LYS A 323 -1.37 -3.61 -19.33
N ASP A 324 -0.06 -3.61 -19.53
CA ASP A 324 0.86 -4.63 -19.02
C ASP A 324 1.61 -4.18 -17.76
N PHE A 325 1.14 -3.11 -17.10
CA PHE A 325 1.77 -2.59 -15.89
C PHE A 325 1.62 -3.59 -14.73
N ALA A 326 2.73 -4.22 -14.35
CA ALA A 326 2.81 -5.17 -13.24
C ALA A 326 4.25 -5.21 -12.72
N PHE A 327 4.46 -4.98 -11.43
CA PHE A 327 5.78 -4.82 -10.83
C PHE A 327 6.67 -3.83 -11.60
N ASP A 328 6.08 -2.75 -12.05
CA ASP A 328 6.72 -1.74 -12.86
C ASP A 328 6.67 -0.38 -12.15
N LEU A 329 7.52 0.54 -12.58
CA LEU A 329 7.63 1.89 -12.05
C LEU A 329 7.68 2.89 -13.20
N PHE A 330 7.19 4.08 -12.93
CA PHE A 330 7.39 5.23 -13.80
C PHE A 330 8.75 5.88 -13.55
N GLU A 331 9.22 6.66 -14.50
CA GLU A 331 10.35 7.53 -14.30
C GLU A 331 9.99 8.65 -13.31
N LEU A 332 10.91 8.94 -12.38
CA LEU A 332 10.77 10.02 -11.41
C LEU A 332 11.00 11.38 -12.08
N ASP A 333 10.09 12.30 -11.91
CA ASP A 333 10.26 13.70 -12.25
C ASP A 333 11.05 14.40 -11.15
N TRP A 334 12.34 14.61 -11.39
CA TRP A 334 13.26 15.23 -10.43
C TRP A 334 12.94 16.69 -10.16
N ASP A 335 12.45 17.45 -11.14
CA ASP A 335 12.10 18.87 -10.98
C ASP A 335 10.93 19.00 -10.00
N MET A 336 9.94 18.13 -10.11
CA MET A 336 8.83 18.06 -9.16
C MET A 336 9.31 17.58 -7.77
N PHE A 337 10.14 16.56 -7.73
CA PHE A 337 10.58 15.94 -6.47
C PHE A 337 11.54 16.82 -5.67
N GLN A 338 12.27 17.74 -6.32
CA GLN A 338 13.25 18.62 -5.68
C GLN A 338 12.68 19.40 -4.48
N SER A 339 11.40 19.79 -4.54
CA SER A 339 10.76 20.49 -3.43
C SER A 339 10.65 19.62 -2.17
N HIS A 340 10.37 18.32 -2.32
CA HIS A 340 10.30 17.37 -1.21
C HIS A 340 11.70 17.09 -0.65
N GLN A 341 12.69 16.92 -1.51
CA GLN A 341 14.08 16.75 -1.12
C GLN A 341 14.58 17.92 -0.29
N LYS A 342 14.35 19.17 -0.74
CA LYS A 342 14.71 20.38 0.00
C LYS A 342 14.07 20.41 1.39
N LYS A 343 12.75 20.19 1.48
CA LYS A 343 12.01 20.21 2.75
C LYS A 343 12.46 19.11 3.71
N ALA A 344 12.81 17.93 3.17
CA ALA A 344 13.36 16.84 3.96
C ALA A 344 14.75 17.18 4.49
N SER A 345 15.62 17.81 3.69
CA SER A 345 16.96 18.26 4.11
C SER A 345 16.89 19.37 5.15
N GLU A 346 15.92 20.29 5.05
CA GLU A 346 15.69 21.30 6.09
C GLU A 346 15.31 20.65 7.43
N LEU A 347 14.49 19.60 7.40
CA LEU A 347 14.02 18.90 8.60
C LEU A 347 15.08 17.94 9.17
N VAL A 348 15.78 17.23 8.31
CA VAL A 348 16.80 16.23 8.65
C VAL A 348 18.06 16.49 7.83
N PRO A 349 18.96 17.40 8.28
CA PRO A 349 20.07 17.91 7.48
C PRO A 349 21.04 16.86 6.94
N VAL A 350 21.24 15.76 7.65
CA VAL A 350 22.10 14.67 7.18
C VAL A 350 21.63 14.06 5.85
N PHE A 351 20.34 14.19 5.51
CA PHE A 351 19.80 13.72 4.25
C PHE A 351 20.37 14.46 3.03
N GLU A 352 20.75 15.75 3.17
CA GLU A 352 21.30 16.54 2.08
C GLU A 352 22.62 15.96 1.55
N THR A 353 23.42 15.37 2.44
CA THR A 353 24.76 14.83 2.10
C THR A 353 24.79 13.32 1.94
N SER A 354 23.70 12.63 2.21
CA SER A 354 23.67 11.15 2.23
C SER A 354 23.73 10.49 0.85
N GLY A 355 23.43 11.22 -0.23
CA GLY A 355 23.24 10.63 -1.54
C GLY A 355 21.91 9.88 -1.66
N ILE A 356 21.49 9.59 -2.90
CA ILE A 356 20.28 8.85 -3.22
C ILE A 356 20.67 7.52 -3.88
N LYS A 357 20.26 6.43 -3.26
CA LYS A 357 20.52 5.06 -3.70
C LYS A 357 19.56 4.64 -4.81
N THR A 358 18.29 4.99 -4.68
CA THR A 358 17.25 4.65 -5.66
C THR A 358 16.05 5.57 -5.52
N SER A 359 15.25 5.62 -6.58
CA SER A 359 13.95 6.29 -6.61
C SER A 359 12.85 5.32 -6.99
N VAL A 360 11.66 5.56 -6.48
CA VAL A 360 10.45 4.80 -6.76
C VAL A 360 9.35 5.78 -7.14
N CYS A 361 8.75 5.58 -8.31
CA CYS A 361 7.60 6.34 -8.78
C CYS A 361 6.55 5.36 -9.28
N GLY A 362 5.43 5.27 -8.60
CA GLY A 362 4.37 4.31 -8.92
C GLY A 362 2.98 4.94 -8.95
N PRO A 363 1.97 4.19 -9.40
CA PRO A 363 0.59 4.66 -9.40
C PRO A 363 0.03 4.64 -7.98
N HIS A 364 -0.68 5.71 -7.61
CA HIS A 364 -1.46 5.81 -6.40
C HIS A 364 -2.87 6.33 -6.75
N CYS A 365 -3.88 5.71 -6.17
CA CYS A 365 -5.27 6.04 -6.45
C CYS A 365 -5.85 6.95 -5.39
N PHE A 366 -6.53 8.01 -5.82
CA PHE A 366 -7.15 9.02 -4.95
C PHE A 366 -8.62 9.19 -5.25
N THR A 367 -9.39 9.45 -4.21
CA THR A 367 -10.76 9.94 -4.26
C THR A 367 -10.78 11.46 -4.01
N PRO A 368 -11.85 12.17 -4.40
CA PRO A 368 -11.93 13.63 -4.19
C PRO A 368 -11.85 14.07 -2.72
N ASP A 369 -12.26 13.21 -1.79
CA ASP A 369 -12.24 13.45 -0.34
C ASP A 369 -11.07 12.75 0.37
N LEU A 370 -10.18 12.11 -0.38
CA LEU A 370 -9.03 11.33 0.11
C LEU A 370 -9.42 10.15 1.02
N MET A 371 -10.69 9.70 0.96
CA MET A 371 -11.19 8.58 1.76
C MET A 371 -11.37 7.34 0.91
N PRO A 372 -11.21 6.14 1.48
CA PRO A 372 -11.54 4.91 0.77
C PRO A 372 -13.04 4.85 0.47
N ILE A 373 -13.39 4.40 -0.73
CA ILE A 373 -14.78 4.07 -1.07
C ILE A 373 -15.06 2.68 -0.52
N VAL A 374 -15.92 2.61 0.50
CA VAL A 374 -16.34 1.35 1.13
C VAL A 374 -17.85 1.33 1.19
N GLY A 375 -18.45 0.36 0.52
CA GLY A 375 -19.89 0.23 0.49
C GLY A 375 -20.38 -0.47 -0.77
N GLU A 376 -21.69 -0.69 -0.82
CA GLU A 376 -22.39 -1.26 -1.97
C GLU A 376 -22.87 -0.13 -2.89
N ASP A 377 -22.71 -0.31 -4.20
CA ASP A 377 -23.35 0.58 -5.16
C ASP A 377 -24.86 0.22 -5.24
N PRO A 378 -25.74 1.19 -5.03
CA PRO A 378 -27.19 0.91 -4.97
C PRO A 378 -27.83 0.68 -6.35
N ARG A 379 -27.07 0.80 -7.42
CA ARG A 379 -27.56 0.68 -8.81
C ARG A 379 -27.39 -0.70 -9.38
#